data_869cad121cdc026788f10f82c430bb69
#
_entry.id   869cad121cdc026788f10f82c430bb69
#
_cell.length_a   1.000
_cell.length_b   1.000
_cell.length_c   1.000
_cell.angle_alpha   90.00
_cell.angle_beta   90.00
_cell.angle_gamma   90.00
#
_symmetry.space_group_name_H-M   'P 1'
#
loop_
_entity.id
_entity.type
_entity.pdbx_description
1 polymer ?
#
loop_
_entity_poly.entity_id
_entity_poly.type
_entity_poly.pdbx_seq_one_letter_code
_entity_poly.pdbx_strand_id
1 'polypeptide(L)'
;VRHPSNWHIWSTEEKAKYNLKEVIEDRPPDSRLYFWSKDGNGKITSTAKPLNDSEGVVGLKTTLKNEVKKQQGSLLSQTDWAYIRHYDAGIDVPAKIETWRNAIRAKATEMENAIDNSTDTDAVARLFVSWDDEAEANSMNKFREAAAKTLDITILSTKEIEALTPEQKTAYDSDLEKINTEATSKRAIEMKKYPILYVWPELEE
;
A
#
# COMPACT_ATOMS: atom_id res chain seq x y z
N VAL A 1 7.70 -26.17 -31.39
CA VAL A 1 6.27 -25.94 -31.71
C VAL A 1 6.00 -24.44 -31.56
N ARG A 2 5.55 -23.77 -32.63
CA ARG A 2 5.17 -22.34 -32.55
C ARG A 2 3.74 -22.28 -32.00
N HIS A 3 3.54 -21.58 -30.90
CA HIS A 3 2.20 -21.32 -30.37
C HIS A 3 1.56 -20.15 -31.12
N PRO A 4 0.23 -20.17 -31.35
CA PRO A 4 -0.49 -18.98 -31.78
C PRO A 4 -0.28 -17.82 -30.79
N SER A 5 -0.27 -16.60 -31.27
CA SER A 5 0.00 -15.40 -30.47
C SER A 5 -1.06 -15.13 -29.38
N ASN A 6 -2.21 -15.76 -29.47
CA ASN A 6 -3.36 -15.63 -28.52
C ASN A 6 -3.46 -16.75 -27.49
N TRP A 7 -2.39 -17.54 -27.26
CA TRP A 7 -2.40 -18.67 -26.30
C TRP A 7 -2.80 -18.28 -24.88
N HIS A 8 -2.58 -17.03 -24.49
CA HIS A 8 -2.90 -16.51 -23.16
C HIS A 8 -4.40 -16.47 -22.85
N ILE A 9 -5.25 -16.38 -23.89
CA ILE A 9 -6.73 -16.39 -23.72
C ILE A 9 -7.35 -17.78 -23.84
N TRP A 10 -6.55 -18.83 -24.05
CA TRP A 10 -7.04 -20.18 -24.19
C TRP A 10 -7.52 -20.75 -22.86
N SER A 11 -8.52 -21.65 -22.95
CA SER A 11 -8.95 -22.43 -21.80
C SER A 11 -7.84 -23.41 -21.34
N THR A 12 -7.95 -23.88 -20.11
CA THR A 12 -7.03 -24.89 -19.53
C THR A 12 -6.96 -26.14 -20.40
N GLU A 13 -8.09 -26.57 -20.98
CA GLU A 13 -8.20 -27.74 -21.85
C GLU A 13 -7.48 -27.53 -23.18
N GLU A 14 -7.60 -26.35 -23.77
CA GLU A 14 -6.88 -26.00 -25.00
C GLU A 14 -5.37 -25.91 -24.75
N LYS A 15 -4.96 -25.29 -23.66
CA LYS A 15 -3.54 -25.22 -23.24
C LYS A 15 -2.97 -26.62 -23.05
N ALA A 16 -3.71 -27.56 -22.45
CA ALA A 16 -3.27 -28.92 -22.22
C ALA A 16 -2.99 -29.71 -23.52
N LYS A 17 -3.76 -29.48 -24.62
CA LYS A 17 -3.52 -30.08 -25.93
C LYS A 17 -2.14 -29.78 -26.52
N TYR A 18 -1.54 -28.67 -26.10
CA TYR A 18 -0.22 -28.22 -26.54
C TYR A 18 0.86 -28.38 -25.46
N ASN A 19 0.58 -29.17 -24.40
CA ASN A 19 1.44 -29.32 -23.22
C ASN A 19 1.80 -27.99 -22.53
N LEU A 20 0.95 -26.98 -22.66
CA LEU A 20 1.10 -25.72 -21.94
C LEU A 20 0.56 -25.90 -20.53
N LYS A 21 1.41 -25.71 -19.53
CA LYS A 21 1.00 -25.60 -18.13
C LYS A 21 1.06 -24.14 -17.73
N GLU A 22 -0.03 -23.65 -17.13
CA GLU A 22 0.01 -22.36 -16.48
C GLU A 22 0.86 -22.48 -15.22
N VAL A 23 1.98 -21.82 -15.21
CA VAL A 23 2.84 -21.70 -14.03
C VAL A 23 2.48 -20.36 -13.41
N ILE A 24 1.72 -20.40 -12.31
CA ILE A 24 1.54 -19.23 -11.46
C ILE A 24 2.87 -19.03 -10.75
N GLU A 25 3.70 -18.14 -11.26
CA GLU A 25 4.92 -17.77 -10.55
C GLU A 25 4.55 -16.91 -9.35
N ASP A 26 4.94 -17.35 -8.16
CA ASP A 26 4.86 -16.53 -6.97
C ASP A 26 5.64 -15.24 -7.21
N ARG A 27 5.00 -14.09 -6.98
CA ARG A 27 5.70 -12.81 -7.05
C ARG A 27 6.63 -12.68 -5.85
N PRO A 28 7.90 -12.29 -6.07
CA PRO A 28 8.80 -12.05 -4.95
C PRO A 28 8.26 -10.91 -4.06
N PRO A 29 8.33 -11.06 -2.74
CA PRO A 29 7.95 -9.98 -1.83
C PRO A 29 8.88 -8.79 -2.00
N ASP A 30 8.47 -7.63 -1.48
CA ASP A 30 9.27 -6.40 -1.51
C ASP A 30 10.63 -6.62 -0.85
N SER A 31 11.70 -6.54 -1.64
CA SER A 31 13.07 -6.74 -1.18
C SER A 31 13.55 -5.68 -0.17
N ARG A 32 12.83 -4.55 -0.03
CA ARG A 32 13.10 -3.57 1.02
C ARG A 32 12.74 -4.11 2.40
N LEU A 33 11.70 -4.98 2.47
CA LEU A 33 11.10 -5.47 3.70
C LEU A 33 11.45 -6.92 4.02
N TYR A 34 11.73 -7.74 2.98
CA TYR A 34 11.98 -9.16 3.12
C TYR A 34 13.32 -9.57 2.49
N PHE A 35 13.99 -10.51 3.12
CA PHE A 35 14.95 -11.36 2.44
C PHE A 35 14.19 -12.46 1.71
N TRP A 36 14.49 -12.71 0.46
CA TRP A 36 13.83 -13.78 -0.28
C TRP A 36 14.81 -14.52 -1.21
N SER A 37 14.50 -15.75 -1.49
CA SER A 37 15.22 -16.59 -2.43
C SER A 37 14.26 -17.46 -3.22
N LYS A 38 14.66 -17.85 -4.43
CA LYS A 38 13.91 -18.77 -5.30
C LYS A 38 14.69 -20.07 -5.40
N ASP A 39 14.05 -21.22 -5.12
CA ASP A 39 14.67 -22.52 -5.27
C ASP A 39 14.73 -22.97 -6.75
N GLY A 40 15.38 -24.11 -7.04
CA GLY A 40 15.49 -24.67 -8.39
C GLY A 40 14.14 -25.05 -9.04
N ASN A 41 13.07 -25.14 -8.25
CA ASN A 41 11.71 -25.45 -8.72
C ASN A 41 10.86 -24.18 -8.90
N GLY A 42 11.43 -22.99 -8.66
CA GLY A 42 10.72 -21.74 -8.80
C GLY A 42 9.94 -21.29 -7.56
N LYS A 43 9.96 -22.05 -6.45
CA LYS A 43 9.29 -21.69 -5.21
C LYS A 43 10.05 -20.59 -4.49
N ILE A 44 9.32 -19.56 -4.06
CA ILE A 44 9.87 -18.44 -3.29
C ILE A 44 9.76 -18.74 -1.80
N THR A 45 10.87 -18.53 -1.10
CA THR A 45 10.93 -18.48 0.36
C THR A 45 11.32 -17.08 0.78
N SER A 46 10.67 -16.54 1.80
CA SER A 46 10.93 -15.20 2.31
C SER A 46 10.99 -15.18 3.83
N THR A 47 11.81 -14.27 4.35
CA THR A 47 11.95 -14.00 5.77
C THR A 47 11.89 -12.49 5.96
N ALA A 48 11.05 -12.02 6.87
CA ALA A 48 10.97 -10.59 7.20
C ALA A 48 12.32 -10.08 7.74
N LYS A 49 12.71 -8.88 7.32
CA LYS A 49 13.88 -8.20 7.89
C LYS A 49 13.59 -7.80 9.33
N PRO A 50 14.61 -7.74 10.21
CA PRO A 50 14.45 -7.28 11.58
C PRO A 50 13.80 -5.89 11.62
N LEU A 51 12.77 -5.73 12.44
CA LEU A 51 12.07 -4.45 12.57
C LEU A 51 12.92 -3.43 13.35
N ASN A 52 13.49 -3.86 14.44
CA ASN A 52 14.33 -3.05 15.33
C ASN A 52 15.81 -3.42 15.17
N ASP A 53 16.68 -2.50 15.60
CA ASP A 53 18.12 -2.75 15.63
C ASP A 53 18.44 -3.88 16.62
N SER A 54 19.43 -4.69 16.28
CA SER A 54 20.04 -5.69 17.14
C SER A 54 21.57 -5.67 16.96
N GLU A 55 22.30 -6.44 17.76
CA GLU A 55 23.77 -6.45 17.69
C GLU A 55 24.29 -6.69 16.27
N GLY A 56 24.91 -5.66 15.68
CA GLY A 56 25.50 -5.70 14.34
C GLY A 56 24.51 -5.63 13.16
N VAL A 57 23.21 -5.51 13.42
CA VAL A 57 22.18 -5.44 12.37
C VAL A 57 21.33 -4.19 12.55
N VAL A 58 21.28 -3.36 11.50
CA VAL A 58 20.39 -2.20 11.45
C VAL A 58 18.98 -2.66 11.04
N GLY A 59 18.00 -2.31 11.87
CA GLY A 59 16.60 -2.68 11.63
C GLY A 59 15.91 -1.82 10.57
N LEU A 60 14.73 -2.28 10.15
CA LEU A 60 13.91 -1.57 9.17
C LEU A 60 13.54 -0.16 9.62
N LYS A 61 13.17 0.02 10.88
CA LYS A 61 12.78 1.34 11.41
C LYS A 61 13.90 2.36 11.27
N THR A 62 15.11 2.00 11.66
CA THR A 62 16.28 2.88 11.53
C THR A 62 16.63 3.15 10.07
N THR A 63 16.60 2.12 9.22
CA THR A 63 16.86 2.25 7.78
C THR A 63 15.88 3.23 7.13
N LEU A 64 14.58 3.06 7.38
CA LEU A 64 13.53 3.90 6.78
C LEU A 64 13.54 5.33 7.30
N LYS A 65 13.78 5.54 8.60
CA LYS A 65 13.93 6.89 9.16
C LYS A 65 15.14 7.62 8.58
N ASN A 66 16.25 6.92 8.37
CA ASN A 66 17.41 7.49 7.71
C ASN A 66 17.11 7.91 6.27
N GLU A 67 16.33 7.12 5.53
CA GLU A 67 15.91 7.48 4.18
C GLU A 67 14.97 8.70 4.18
N VAL A 68 14.01 8.77 5.11
CA VAL A 68 13.15 9.95 5.29
C VAL A 68 13.99 11.20 5.55
N LYS A 69 14.96 11.13 6.47
CA LYS A 69 15.86 12.26 6.80
C LYS A 69 16.70 12.68 5.60
N LYS A 70 17.21 11.71 4.83
CA LYS A 70 17.99 11.98 3.62
C LYS A 70 17.16 12.71 2.56
N GLN A 71 15.93 12.26 2.30
CA GLN A 71 15.03 12.93 1.38
C GLN A 71 14.62 14.32 1.87
N GLN A 72 14.27 14.45 3.15
CA GLN A 72 13.99 15.73 3.79
C GLN A 72 15.15 16.72 3.58
N GLY A 73 16.38 16.30 3.86
CA GLY A 73 17.58 17.13 3.68
C GLY A 73 17.77 17.55 2.23
N SER A 74 17.56 16.64 1.29
CA SER A 74 17.64 16.94 -0.15
C SER A 74 16.58 17.96 -0.60
N LEU A 75 15.36 17.87 -0.11
CA LEU A 75 14.29 18.83 -0.41
C LEU A 75 14.59 20.20 0.20
N LEU A 76 14.95 20.25 1.48
CA LEU A 76 15.24 21.52 2.17
C LEU A 76 16.42 22.25 1.54
N SER A 77 17.45 21.54 1.06
CA SER A 77 18.64 22.14 0.44
C SER A 77 18.31 22.93 -0.84
N GLN A 78 17.23 22.59 -1.54
CA GLN A 78 16.80 23.31 -2.75
C GLN A 78 16.45 24.78 -2.48
N THR A 79 16.12 25.12 -1.25
CA THR A 79 15.69 26.47 -0.86
C THR A 79 16.63 27.11 0.18
N ASP A 80 17.76 26.51 0.50
CA ASP A 80 18.75 27.06 1.44
C ASP A 80 19.33 28.39 0.97
N TRP A 81 19.41 28.60 -0.35
CA TRP A 81 19.85 29.86 -0.94
C TRP A 81 19.01 31.06 -0.47
N ALA A 82 17.72 30.90 -0.18
CA ALA A 82 16.86 31.97 0.29
C ALA A 82 17.24 32.42 1.70
N TYR A 83 17.63 31.49 2.56
CA TYR A 83 18.10 31.79 3.91
C TYR A 83 19.51 32.36 3.92
N ILE A 84 20.41 31.86 3.05
CA ILE A 84 21.73 32.44 2.87
C ILE A 84 21.63 33.88 2.42
N ARG A 85 20.78 34.17 1.41
CA ARG A 85 20.53 35.52 0.91
C ARG A 85 19.91 36.44 1.98
N HIS A 86 19.01 35.92 2.81
CA HIS A 86 18.45 36.67 3.93
C HIS A 86 19.55 37.06 4.92
N TYR A 87 20.43 36.10 5.26
CA TYR A 87 21.52 36.33 6.21
C TYR A 87 22.57 37.31 5.68
N ASP A 88 22.95 37.18 4.41
CA ASP A 88 24.01 38.00 3.79
C ASP A 88 23.55 39.42 3.42
N ALA A 89 22.32 39.55 2.90
CA ALA A 89 21.83 40.76 2.27
C ALA A 89 20.58 41.37 2.97
N GLY A 90 20.09 40.75 4.03
CA GLY A 90 18.87 41.23 4.75
C GLY A 90 17.60 41.15 3.91
N ILE A 91 17.59 40.35 2.82
CA ILE A 91 16.42 40.18 1.96
C ILE A 91 15.50 39.12 2.55
N ASP A 92 14.25 39.45 2.81
CA ASP A 92 13.30 38.52 3.45
C ASP A 92 13.14 37.21 2.68
N VAL A 93 13.03 36.11 3.42
CA VAL A 93 12.70 34.80 2.85
C VAL A 93 11.24 34.85 2.36
N PRO A 94 10.96 34.44 1.11
CA PRO A 94 9.59 34.39 0.63
C PRO A 94 8.72 33.49 1.51
N ALA A 95 7.54 33.97 1.93
CA ALA A 95 6.64 33.25 2.82
C ALA A 95 6.24 31.87 2.28
N LYS A 96 6.14 31.69 0.95
CA LYS A 96 5.88 30.40 0.33
C LYS A 96 6.98 29.38 0.62
N ILE A 97 8.25 29.81 0.65
CA ILE A 97 9.39 28.94 0.98
C ILE A 97 9.33 28.52 2.46
N GLU A 98 9.04 29.45 3.36
CA GLU A 98 8.89 29.11 4.78
C GLU A 98 7.77 28.12 5.03
N THR A 99 6.60 28.37 4.43
CA THR A 99 5.43 27.49 4.55
C THR A 99 5.76 26.10 4.02
N TRP A 100 6.37 26.00 2.83
CA TRP A 100 6.75 24.73 2.26
C TRP A 100 7.79 23.99 3.11
N ARG A 101 8.83 24.66 3.59
CA ARG A 101 9.84 24.05 4.46
C ARG A 101 9.24 23.53 5.77
N ASN A 102 8.28 24.24 6.34
CA ASN A 102 7.56 23.80 7.54
C ASN A 102 6.70 22.56 7.23
N ALA A 103 6.02 22.53 6.07
CA ALA A 103 5.26 21.37 5.62
C ALA A 103 6.17 20.14 5.41
N ILE A 104 7.37 20.31 4.82
CA ILE A 104 8.38 19.23 4.68
C ILE A 104 8.80 18.68 6.05
N ARG A 105 9.07 19.55 7.03
CA ARG A 105 9.44 19.10 8.39
C ARG A 105 8.31 18.37 9.09
N ALA A 106 7.10 18.90 8.99
CA ALA A 106 5.90 18.28 9.56
C ALA A 106 5.65 16.89 8.95
N LYS A 107 5.78 16.78 7.62
CA LYS A 107 5.60 15.52 6.91
C LYS A 107 6.67 14.48 7.26
N ALA A 108 7.93 14.91 7.43
CA ALA A 108 8.99 14.02 7.91
C ALA A 108 8.67 13.45 9.31
N THR A 109 8.20 14.31 10.23
CA THR A 109 7.79 13.89 11.57
C THR A 109 6.61 12.90 11.51
N GLU A 110 5.63 13.13 10.65
CA GLU A 110 4.51 12.21 10.43
C GLU A 110 5.01 10.82 9.95
N MET A 111 5.92 10.79 8.97
CA MET A 111 6.53 9.56 8.46
C MET A 111 7.33 8.83 9.53
N GLU A 112 8.17 9.54 10.28
CA GLU A 112 8.97 8.95 11.37
C GLU A 112 8.07 8.35 12.45
N ASN A 113 7.01 9.05 12.85
CA ASN A 113 6.03 8.54 13.83
C ASN A 113 5.29 7.29 13.31
N ALA A 114 4.90 7.28 12.03
CA ALA A 114 4.25 6.12 11.44
C ALA A 114 5.18 4.88 11.43
N ILE A 115 6.47 5.08 11.11
CA ILE A 115 7.49 4.03 11.18
C ILE A 115 7.66 3.52 12.62
N ASP A 116 7.77 4.43 13.59
CA ASP A 116 7.98 4.07 15.01
C ASP A 116 6.78 3.32 15.60
N ASN A 117 5.56 3.65 15.17
CA ASN A 117 4.33 3.00 15.62
C ASN A 117 4.07 1.64 14.93
N SER A 118 4.84 1.26 13.91
CA SER A 118 4.70 -0.04 13.25
C SER A 118 5.13 -1.16 14.20
N THR A 119 4.28 -2.18 14.33
CA THR A 119 4.48 -3.32 15.26
C THR A 119 5.20 -4.49 14.61
N ASP A 120 5.12 -4.59 13.29
CA ASP A 120 5.68 -5.69 12.49
C ASP A 120 6.02 -5.21 11.06
N THR A 121 6.64 -6.09 10.28
CA THR A 121 7.04 -5.79 8.90
C THR A 121 5.84 -5.55 7.99
N ASP A 122 4.71 -6.20 8.24
CA ASP A 122 3.48 -6.01 7.45
C ASP A 122 2.85 -4.63 7.74
N ALA A 123 2.93 -4.16 8.98
CA ALA A 123 2.54 -2.79 9.33
C ALA A 123 3.42 -1.76 8.61
N VAL A 124 4.73 -2.02 8.50
CA VAL A 124 5.64 -1.19 7.70
C VAL A 124 5.30 -1.24 6.21
N ALA A 125 5.00 -2.43 5.68
CA ALA A 125 4.62 -2.59 4.27
C ALA A 125 3.43 -1.71 3.89
N ARG A 126 2.44 -1.58 4.77
CA ARG A 126 1.26 -0.72 4.55
C ARG A 126 1.60 0.76 4.39
N LEU A 127 2.71 1.24 4.95
CA LEU A 127 3.12 2.63 4.81
C LEU A 127 3.57 2.99 3.38
N PHE A 128 3.88 1.98 2.55
CA PHE A 128 4.32 2.14 1.16
C PHE A 128 3.22 1.94 0.12
N VAL A 129 2.03 1.48 0.52
CA VAL A 129 1.05 0.99 -0.44
C VAL A 129 0.57 2.11 -1.35
N SER A 130 1.02 2.08 -2.60
CA SER A 130 0.19 2.48 -3.72
C SER A 130 -0.70 1.27 -4.03
N TRP A 131 -1.99 1.46 -3.98
CA TRP A 131 -2.98 0.41 -4.18
C TRP A 131 -2.91 -0.06 -5.64
N ASP A 132 -2.50 -1.32 -5.87
CA ASP A 132 -2.74 -1.99 -7.13
C ASP A 132 -4.13 -2.65 -7.13
N ASP A 133 -4.67 -2.97 -8.31
CA ASP A 133 -6.04 -3.47 -8.46
C ASP A 133 -6.32 -4.77 -7.68
N GLU A 134 -5.31 -5.60 -7.45
CA GLU A 134 -5.45 -6.87 -6.72
C GLU A 134 -5.45 -6.65 -5.20
N ALA A 135 -4.58 -5.78 -4.71
CA ALA A 135 -4.61 -5.33 -3.32
C ALA A 135 -5.91 -4.57 -3.03
N GLU A 136 -6.45 -3.86 -4.01
CA GLU A 136 -7.72 -3.16 -3.93
C GLU A 136 -8.90 -4.12 -3.73
N ALA A 137 -9.01 -5.19 -4.50
CA ALA A 137 -10.07 -6.18 -4.38
C ALA A 137 -10.04 -6.89 -3.02
N ASN A 138 -8.86 -7.31 -2.56
CA ASN A 138 -8.68 -7.92 -1.24
C ASN A 138 -8.99 -6.95 -0.09
N SER A 139 -8.64 -5.70 -0.26
CA SER A 139 -8.98 -4.64 0.68
C SER A 139 -10.48 -4.43 0.78
N MET A 140 -11.21 -4.39 -0.35
CA MET A 140 -12.67 -4.23 -0.35
C MET A 140 -13.38 -5.34 0.39
N ASN A 141 -12.96 -6.60 0.26
CA ASN A 141 -13.56 -7.71 1.00
C ASN A 141 -13.40 -7.52 2.52
N LYS A 142 -12.22 -7.11 2.98
CA LYS A 142 -11.98 -6.79 4.39
C LYS A 142 -12.88 -5.65 4.90
N PHE A 143 -13.08 -4.60 4.09
CA PHE A 143 -13.97 -3.50 4.46
C PHE A 143 -15.44 -3.93 4.44
N ARG A 144 -15.85 -4.81 3.52
CA ARG A 144 -17.20 -5.40 3.51
C ARG A 144 -17.46 -6.25 4.76
N GLU A 145 -16.53 -7.10 5.16
CA GLU A 145 -16.64 -7.89 6.40
C GLU A 145 -16.75 -7.00 7.63
N ALA A 146 -15.93 -5.95 7.72
CA ALA A 146 -15.98 -4.98 8.80
C ALA A 146 -17.29 -4.15 8.80
N ALA A 147 -17.82 -3.81 7.63
CA ALA A 147 -19.09 -3.11 7.47
C ALA A 147 -20.27 -4.00 7.86
N ALA A 148 -20.29 -5.24 7.38
CA ALA A 148 -21.30 -6.25 7.74
C ALA A 148 -21.39 -6.46 9.24
N LYS A 149 -20.24 -6.59 9.90
CA LYS A 149 -20.17 -6.69 11.37
C LYS A 149 -20.72 -5.45 12.07
N THR A 150 -20.46 -4.26 11.53
CA THR A 150 -20.94 -2.99 12.13
C THR A 150 -22.46 -2.84 11.97
N LEU A 151 -23.01 -3.31 10.85
CA LEU A 151 -24.43 -3.23 10.51
C LEU A 151 -25.24 -4.42 11.05
N ASP A 152 -24.58 -5.41 11.66
CA ASP A 152 -25.17 -6.68 12.10
C ASP A 152 -25.84 -7.45 10.94
N ILE A 153 -25.22 -7.42 9.75
CA ILE A 153 -25.71 -8.10 8.55
C ILE A 153 -24.80 -9.28 8.24
N THR A 154 -25.39 -10.45 7.99
CA THR A 154 -24.61 -11.65 7.59
C THR A 154 -24.38 -11.66 6.08
N ILE A 155 -23.10 -11.83 5.67
CA ILE A 155 -22.76 -12.08 4.27
C ILE A 155 -23.00 -13.54 3.97
N LEU A 156 -23.95 -13.83 3.06
CA LEU A 156 -24.33 -15.17 2.66
C LEU A 156 -23.38 -15.75 1.61
N SER A 157 -23.18 -17.06 1.67
CA SER A 157 -22.47 -17.81 0.63
C SER A 157 -23.35 -17.94 -0.64
N THR A 158 -22.73 -18.26 -1.78
CA THR A 158 -23.42 -18.46 -3.06
C THR A 158 -24.58 -19.47 -2.96
N LYS A 159 -24.38 -20.57 -2.21
CA LYS A 159 -25.43 -21.60 -2.02
C LYS A 159 -26.61 -21.08 -1.20
N GLU A 160 -26.35 -20.27 -0.19
CA GLU A 160 -27.40 -19.66 0.63
C GLU A 160 -28.20 -18.63 -0.17
N ILE A 161 -27.53 -17.85 -1.03
CA ILE A 161 -28.18 -16.88 -1.93
C ILE A 161 -29.06 -17.59 -2.95
N GLU A 162 -28.62 -18.72 -3.52
CA GLU A 162 -29.40 -19.53 -4.47
C GLU A 162 -30.69 -20.10 -3.85
N ALA A 163 -30.67 -20.38 -2.54
CA ALA A 163 -31.81 -20.92 -1.80
C ALA A 163 -32.86 -19.86 -1.39
N LEU A 164 -32.59 -18.56 -1.56
CA LEU A 164 -33.50 -17.48 -1.19
C LEU A 164 -34.72 -17.38 -2.15
N THR A 165 -35.88 -17.01 -1.61
CA THR A 165 -37.01 -16.59 -2.42
C THR A 165 -36.77 -15.25 -3.13
N PRO A 166 -37.51 -14.87 -4.17
CA PRO A 166 -37.37 -13.58 -4.85
C PRO A 166 -37.45 -12.38 -3.89
N GLU A 167 -38.36 -12.42 -2.90
CA GLU A 167 -38.55 -11.37 -1.91
C GLU A 167 -37.32 -11.29 -0.96
N GLN A 168 -36.81 -12.46 -0.53
CA GLN A 168 -35.65 -12.55 0.30
C GLN A 168 -34.39 -12.06 -0.43
N LYS A 169 -34.26 -12.35 -1.74
CA LYS A 169 -33.16 -11.82 -2.56
C LYS A 169 -33.19 -10.30 -2.63
N THR A 170 -34.38 -9.72 -2.87
CA THR A 170 -34.53 -8.25 -2.89
C THR A 170 -34.12 -7.61 -1.56
N ALA A 171 -34.50 -8.22 -0.43
CA ALA A 171 -34.09 -7.74 0.89
C ALA A 171 -32.58 -7.86 1.09
N TYR A 172 -31.99 -8.97 0.70
CA TYR A 172 -30.55 -9.21 0.79
C TYR A 172 -29.74 -8.27 -0.13
N ASP A 173 -30.21 -7.99 -1.33
CA ASP A 173 -29.60 -7.02 -2.25
C ASP A 173 -29.56 -5.61 -1.64
N SER A 174 -30.64 -5.21 -0.95
CA SER A 174 -30.67 -3.95 -0.19
C SER A 174 -29.65 -3.93 0.96
N ASP A 175 -29.48 -5.04 1.64
CA ASP A 175 -28.48 -5.17 2.71
C ASP A 175 -27.05 -5.16 2.17
N LEU A 176 -26.79 -5.79 1.02
CA LEU A 176 -25.51 -5.70 0.33
C LEU A 176 -25.18 -4.28 -0.11
N GLU A 177 -26.17 -3.50 -0.54
CA GLU A 177 -25.97 -2.09 -0.90
C GLU A 177 -25.56 -1.25 0.32
N LYS A 178 -26.17 -1.49 1.49
CA LYS A 178 -25.77 -0.87 2.76
C LYS A 178 -24.33 -1.24 3.14
N ILE A 179 -23.99 -2.53 3.04
CA ILE A 179 -22.61 -3.03 3.31
C ILE A 179 -21.62 -2.35 2.38
N ASN A 180 -21.90 -2.28 1.06
CA ASN A 180 -21.02 -1.68 0.08
C ASN A 180 -20.82 -0.16 0.31
N THR A 181 -21.89 0.54 0.69
CA THR A 181 -21.85 1.98 1.00
C THR A 181 -20.95 2.24 2.22
N GLU A 182 -21.17 1.49 3.31
CA GLU A 182 -20.38 1.61 4.53
C GLU A 182 -18.91 1.17 4.32
N ALA A 183 -18.68 0.10 3.57
CA ALA A 183 -17.34 -0.38 3.19
C ALA A 183 -16.59 0.68 2.37
N THR A 184 -17.25 1.32 1.41
CA THR A 184 -16.67 2.40 0.59
C THR A 184 -16.31 3.60 1.44
N SER A 185 -17.16 4.00 2.39
CA SER A 185 -16.88 5.07 3.34
C SER A 185 -15.68 4.76 4.22
N LYS A 186 -15.63 3.58 4.83
CA LYS A 186 -14.50 3.14 5.66
C LYS A 186 -13.21 3.07 4.86
N ARG A 187 -13.26 2.53 3.63
CA ARG A 187 -12.13 2.50 2.72
C ARG A 187 -11.63 3.91 2.41
N ALA A 188 -12.51 4.84 2.07
CA ALA A 188 -12.14 6.22 1.75
C ALA A 188 -11.43 6.93 2.92
N ILE A 189 -11.86 6.65 4.17
CA ILE A 189 -11.21 7.15 5.38
C ILE A 189 -9.82 6.53 5.53
N GLU A 190 -9.69 5.22 5.33
CA GLU A 190 -8.42 4.51 5.44
C GLU A 190 -7.44 4.94 4.34
N MET A 191 -7.91 5.06 3.09
CA MET A 191 -7.09 5.49 1.95
C MET A 191 -6.53 6.90 2.11
N LYS A 192 -7.22 7.81 2.81
CA LYS A 192 -6.67 9.13 3.11
C LYS A 192 -5.45 9.10 4.02
N LYS A 193 -5.22 7.97 4.72
CA LYS A 193 -4.07 7.79 5.60
C LYS A 193 -2.84 7.26 4.85
N TYR A 194 -3.01 6.70 3.64
CA TYR A 194 -1.94 6.02 2.90
C TYR A 194 -1.88 6.49 1.44
N PRO A 195 -0.70 6.47 0.79
CA PRO A 195 0.60 6.14 1.38
C PRO A 195 1.11 7.27 2.30
N ILE A 196 1.73 6.89 3.41
CA ILE A 196 2.35 7.86 4.33
C ILE A 196 3.78 8.15 3.89
N LEU A 197 4.54 7.10 3.52
CA LEU A 197 5.96 7.24 3.19
C LEU A 197 6.19 7.80 1.80
N TYR A 198 7.14 8.71 1.72
CA TYR A 198 7.69 9.33 0.50
C TYR A 198 6.72 10.18 -0.32
N VAL A 199 5.56 10.55 0.25
CA VAL A 199 4.66 11.54 -0.33
C VAL A 199 4.97 12.90 0.29
N TRP A 200 5.73 13.71 -0.44
CA TRP A 200 6.19 15.01 0.01
C TRP A 200 5.32 16.15 -0.51
N PRO A 201 5.16 17.25 0.24
CA PRO A 201 4.50 18.45 -0.25
C PRO A 201 5.29 19.05 -1.43
N GLU A 202 4.58 19.49 -2.45
CA GLU A 202 5.16 20.21 -3.59
C GLU A 202 5.34 21.68 -3.26
N LEU A 203 6.38 22.30 -3.82
CA LEU A 203 6.56 23.74 -3.77
C LEU A 203 5.73 24.35 -4.91
N GLU A 204 4.63 25.03 -4.56
CA GLU A 204 3.82 25.75 -5.54
C GLU A 204 4.62 26.89 -6.18
N GLU A 205 4.52 27.03 -7.52
CA GLU A 205 5.20 28.04 -8.31
C GLU A 205 4.75 29.49 -8.02
#